data_92ec92d9a753c1f90f1d65a03fea3fe8
#
_entry.id   92ec92d9a753c1f90f1d65a03fea3fe8
#
_cell.length_a   1.000
_cell.length_b   1.000
_cell.length_c   1.000
_cell.angle_alpha   90.00
_cell.angle_beta   90.00
_cell.angle_gamma   90.00
#
_symmetry.space_group_name_H-M   'P 1'
#
loop_
_entity.id
_entity.type
_entity.pdbx_description
1 polymer ?
#
loop_
_entity_poly.entity_id
_entity_poly.type
_entity_poly.pdbx_seq_one_letter_code
_entity_poly.pdbx_strand_id
1 'polypeptide(L)'
;MALDRLDALETRIKDLVKLIQELKKRNAGLEDDLRLARQRLADESDSNRRWVRERTDIKARIEKVLSDIEVLEGFEERKEVAFD
;
A
#
# COMPACT_ATOMS: atom_id res chain seq x y z
N MET A 1 -57.02 -19.65 -14.96
CA MET A 1 -57.00 -18.90 -13.69
C MET A 1 -55.96 -19.46 -12.71
N ALA A 2 -56.07 -20.69 -12.26
CA ALA A 2 -55.02 -21.31 -11.42
C ALA A 2 -53.71 -21.48 -12.17
N LEU A 3 -53.76 -21.82 -13.46
CA LEU A 3 -52.59 -21.95 -14.34
C LEU A 3 -51.87 -20.64 -14.56
N ASP A 4 -52.60 -19.55 -14.67
CA ASP A 4 -51.98 -18.21 -14.82
C ASP A 4 -51.19 -17.79 -13.57
N ARG A 5 -51.71 -18.11 -12.40
CA ARG A 5 -51.03 -17.85 -11.13
C ARG A 5 -49.77 -18.72 -10.98
N LEU A 6 -49.84 -19.99 -11.39
CA LEU A 6 -48.69 -20.88 -11.38
C LEU A 6 -47.61 -20.39 -12.35
N ASP A 7 -48.00 -19.97 -13.56
CA ASP A 7 -47.08 -19.43 -14.55
C ASP A 7 -46.41 -18.14 -14.05
N ALA A 8 -47.19 -17.26 -13.42
CA ALA A 8 -46.66 -16.04 -12.83
C ALA A 8 -45.68 -16.33 -11.70
N LEU A 9 -46.00 -17.30 -10.87
CA LEU A 9 -45.12 -17.75 -9.78
C LEU A 9 -43.83 -18.37 -10.31
N GLU A 10 -43.95 -19.20 -11.34
CA GLU A 10 -42.78 -19.81 -12.02
C GLU A 10 -41.86 -18.76 -12.61
N THR A 11 -42.41 -17.74 -13.24
CA THR A 11 -41.66 -16.61 -13.80
C THR A 11 -40.91 -15.86 -12.69
N ARG A 12 -41.58 -15.60 -11.57
CA ARG A 12 -40.94 -14.93 -10.41
C ARG A 12 -39.79 -15.75 -9.84
N ILE A 13 -39.95 -17.06 -9.75
CA ILE A 13 -38.91 -17.96 -9.28
C ILE A 13 -37.71 -17.92 -10.21
N LYS A 14 -37.91 -17.97 -11.51
CA LYS A 14 -36.85 -17.85 -12.52
C LYS A 14 -36.10 -16.51 -12.42
N ASP A 15 -36.85 -15.42 -12.24
CA ASP A 15 -36.25 -14.09 -12.08
C ASP A 15 -35.43 -13.99 -10.81
N LEU A 16 -35.90 -14.56 -9.70
CA LEU A 16 -35.18 -14.61 -8.44
C LEU A 16 -33.89 -15.43 -8.55
N VAL A 17 -33.96 -16.58 -9.23
CA VAL A 17 -32.75 -17.41 -9.46
C VAL A 17 -31.73 -16.65 -10.27
N LYS A 18 -32.14 -15.93 -11.32
CA LYS A 18 -31.23 -15.09 -12.11
C LYS A 18 -30.59 -14.01 -11.23
N LEU A 19 -31.40 -13.36 -10.41
CA LEU A 19 -30.90 -12.32 -9.50
C LEU A 19 -29.87 -12.89 -8.50
N ILE A 20 -30.14 -14.06 -7.94
CA ILE A 20 -29.21 -14.73 -7.05
C ILE A 20 -27.89 -15.05 -7.76
N GLN A 21 -27.94 -15.53 -9.00
CA GLN A 21 -26.75 -15.82 -9.78
C GLN A 21 -25.94 -14.55 -10.08
N GLU A 22 -26.61 -13.45 -10.41
CA GLU A 22 -25.95 -12.15 -10.60
C GLU A 22 -25.29 -11.64 -9.32
N LEU A 23 -25.98 -11.75 -8.19
CA LEU A 23 -25.46 -11.36 -6.90
C LEU A 23 -24.23 -12.18 -6.49
N LYS A 24 -24.27 -13.48 -6.74
CA LYS A 24 -23.11 -14.35 -6.51
C LYS A 24 -21.91 -13.95 -7.36
N LYS A 25 -22.14 -13.62 -8.62
CA LYS A 25 -21.07 -13.10 -9.52
C LYS A 25 -20.48 -11.80 -9.01
N ARG A 26 -21.34 -10.87 -8.62
CA ARG A 26 -20.90 -9.57 -8.08
C ARG A 26 -20.12 -9.75 -6.78
N ASN A 27 -20.59 -10.63 -5.90
CA ASN A 27 -19.89 -10.93 -4.65
C ASN A 27 -18.51 -11.50 -4.91
N ALA A 28 -18.39 -12.46 -5.83
CA ALA A 28 -17.10 -13.03 -6.20
C ALA A 28 -16.16 -11.97 -6.79
N GLY A 29 -16.68 -11.10 -7.65
CA GLY A 29 -15.91 -9.98 -8.21
C GLY A 29 -15.46 -8.99 -7.15
N LEU A 30 -16.33 -8.64 -6.21
CA LEU A 30 -15.99 -7.74 -5.11
C LEU A 30 -14.96 -8.34 -4.16
N GLU A 31 -15.04 -9.65 -3.89
CA GLU A 31 -14.04 -10.34 -3.08
C GLU A 31 -12.67 -10.33 -3.74
N ASP A 32 -12.61 -10.53 -5.05
CA ASP A 32 -11.37 -10.45 -5.82
C ASP A 32 -10.80 -9.03 -5.82
N ASP A 33 -11.64 -8.02 -6.03
CA ASP A 33 -11.23 -6.62 -5.99
C ASP A 33 -10.69 -6.24 -4.61
N LEU A 34 -11.35 -6.70 -3.56
CA LEU A 34 -10.92 -6.45 -2.19
C LEU A 34 -9.57 -7.10 -1.90
N ARG A 35 -9.37 -8.32 -2.36
CA ARG A 35 -8.09 -9.03 -2.21
C ARG A 35 -6.96 -8.30 -2.92
N LEU A 36 -7.20 -7.85 -4.15
CA LEU A 36 -6.21 -7.07 -4.91
C LEU A 36 -5.91 -5.74 -4.26
N ALA A 37 -6.93 -5.05 -3.76
CA ALA A 37 -6.76 -3.78 -3.06
C ALA A 37 -5.94 -3.94 -1.78
N ARG A 38 -6.20 -4.98 -1.01
CA ARG A 38 -5.43 -5.30 0.20
C ARG A 38 -3.98 -5.64 -0.11
N GLN A 39 -3.75 -6.39 -1.19
CA GLN A 39 -2.40 -6.74 -1.62
C GLN A 39 -1.62 -5.49 -2.04
N ARG A 40 -2.22 -4.59 -2.82
CA ARG A 40 -1.61 -3.32 -3.20
C ARG A 40 -1.29 -2.45 -2.00
N LEU A 41 -2.21 -2.41 -1.04
CA LEU A 41 -2.02 -1.65 0.18
C LEU A 41 -0.84 -2.19 1.00
N ALA A 42 -0.71 -3.51 1.11
CA ALA A 42 0.41 -4.15 1.79
C ALA A 42 1.74 -3.85 1.08
N ASP A 43 1.76 -3.92 -0.25
CA ASP A 43 2.94 -3.62 -1.07
C ASP A 43 3.37 -2.16 -0.92
N GLU A 44 2.42 -1.23 -0.95
CA GLU A 44 2.70 0.20 -0.73
C GLU A 44 3.21 0.47 0.69
N SER A 45 2.63 -0.18 1.68
CA SER A 45 3.07 -0.06 3.07
C SER A 45 4.51 -0.54 3.24
N ASP A 46 4.86 -1.67 2.63
CA ASP A 46 6.22 -2.20 2.64
C ASP A 46 7.20 -1.28 1.91
N SER A 47 6.80 -0.75 0.77
CA SER A 47 7.58 0.21 -0.01
C SER A 47 7.83 1.48 0.80
N ASN A 48 6.82 2.01 1.48
CA ASN A 48 6.96 3.19 2.34
C ASN A 48 7.90 2.93 3.52
N ARG A 49 7.85 1.76 4.12
CA ARG A 49 8.76 1.40 5.21
C ARG A 49 10.20 1.35 4.73
N ARG A 50 10.46 0.81 3.55
CA ARG A 50 11.79 0.82 2.93
C ARG A 50 12.27 2.22 2.66
N TRP A 51 11.41 3.06 2.11
CA TRP A 51 11.70 4.47 1.86
C TRP A 51 12.11 5.21 3.12
N VAL A 52 11.36 5.02 4.20
CA VAL A 52 11.64 5.66 5.49
C VAL A 52 12.99 5.19 6.05
N ARG A 53 13.28 3.89 5.96
CA ARG A 53 14.57 3.33 6.41
C ARG A 53 15.74 3.87 5.59
N GLU A 54 15.61 3.86 4.27
CA GLU A 54 16.65 4.39 3.37
C GLU A 54 16.90 5.87 3.62
N ARG A 55 15.85 6.63 3.78
CA ARG A 55 15.94 8.06 4.08
C ARG A 55 16.63 8.31 5.41
N THR A 56 16.31 7.52 6.43
CA THR A 56 16.93 7.61 7.74
C THR A 56 18.42 7.24 7.66
N ASP A 57 18.77 6.20 6.92
CA ASP A 57 20.16 5.78 6.71
C ASP A 57 20.96 6.83 5.96
N ILE A 58 20.40 7.39 4.90
CA ILE A 58 21.05 8.47 4.12
C ILE A 58 21.29 9.69 5.00
N LYS A 59 20.29 10.08 5.77
CA LYS A 59 20.41 11.20 6.70
C LYS A 59 21.51 10.99 7.73
N ALA A 60 21.58 9.78 8.32
CA ALA A 60 22.62 9.42 9.27
C ALA A 60 24.02 9.47 8.65
N ARG A 61 24.16 9.01 7.41
CA ARG A 61 25.43 9.06 6.68
C ARG A 61 25.86 10.49 6.37
N ILE A 62 24.92 11.33 5.97
CA ILE A 62 25.19 12.75 5.72
C ILE A 62 25.64 13.45 7.01
N GLU A 63 24.95 13.22 8.11
CA GLU A 63 25.30 13.79 9.41
C GLU A 63 26.69 13.34 9.86
N LYS A 64 27.03 12.07 9.63
CA LYS A 64 28.36 11.53 9.95
C LYS A 64 29.44 12.18 9.11
N VAL A 65 29.23 12.31 7.81
CA VAL A 65 30.19 12.98 6.91
C VAL A 65 30.39 14.43 7.30
N LEU A 66 29.32 15.17 7.60
CA LEU A 66 29.39 16.54 8.08
C LEU A 66 30.17 16.65 9.38
N SER A 67 29.93 15.75 10.32
CA SER A 67 30.66 15.70 11.59
C SER A 67 32.14 15.42 11.36
N ASP A 68 32.49 14.49 10.47
CA ASP A 68 33.88 14.20 10.12
C ASP A 68 34.58 15.37 9.47
N ILE A 69 33.87 16.09 8.61
CA ILE A 69 34.40 17.31 7.99
C ILE A 69 34.66 18.42 9.03
N GLU A 70 33.77 18.62 9.98
CA GLU A 70 33.92 19.57 11.07
C GLU A 70 35.14 19.24 11.93
N VAL A 71 35.33 17.96 12.23
CA VAL A 71 36.50 17.48 12.98
C VAL A 71 37.78 17.77 12.19
N LEU A 72 37.80 17.49 10.89
CA LEU A 72 38.96 17.78 10.03
C LEU A 72 39.26 19.26 9.93
N GLU A 73 38.26 20.11 9.77
CA GLU A 73 38.41 21.54 9.75
C GLU A 73 39.00 22.07 11.06
N GLY A 74 38.48 21.61 12.18
CA GLY A 74 39.01 21.97 13.49
C GLY A 74 40.45 21.50 13.69
N PHE A 75 40.80 20.33 13.16
CA PHE A 75 42.17 19.83 13.20
C PHE A 75 43.13 20.66 12.34
N GLU A 76 42.70 21.07 11.14
CA GLU A 76 43.50 21.92 10.26
C GLU A 76 43.70 23.30 10.87
N GLU A 77 42.70 23.92 11.46
CA GLU A 77 42.82 25.19 12.17
C GLU A 77 43.83 25.13 13.31
N ARG A 78 43.81 24.08 14.12
CA ARG A 78 44.78 23.84 15.19
C ARG A 78 46.19 23.65 14.65
N LYS A 79 46.33 23.00 13.52
CA LYS A 79 47.59 22.75 12.86
C LYS A 79 48.19 24.05 12.35
N GLU A 80 47.37 24.92 11.73
CA GLU A 80 47.77 26.25 11.28
C GLU A 80 48.23 27.13 12.45
N VAL A 81 47.48 27.14 13.54
CA VAL A 81 47.85 27.92 14.74
C VAL A 81 49.13 27.37 15.38
N ALA A 82 49.38 26.10 15.32
CA ALA A 82 50.60 25.50 15.87
C ALA A 82 51.84 25.83 15.09
N PHE A 83 51.74 26.22 13.81
CA PHE A 83 52.87 26.61 12.97
C PHE A 83 53.18 28.11 12.98
N ASP A 84 52.24 28.89 13.45
CA ASP A 84 52.43 30.34 13.63
C ASP A 84 53.07 30.62 14.99
#